data_4edcaf0e597d29dbbf58a4ef5b01c8ea
#
_entry.id   4edcaf0e597d29dbbf58a4ef5b01c8ea
#
_cell.length_a   1.000
_cell.length_b   1.000
_cell.length_c   1.000
_cell.angle_alpha   90.00
_cell.angle_beta   90.00
_cell.angle_gamma   90.00
#
_symmetry.space_group_name_H-M   'P 1'
#
loop_
_entity.id
_entity.type
_entity.pdbx_description
1 polymer ?
#
loop_
_entity_poly.entity_id
_entity_poly.type
_entity_poly.pdbx_seq_one_letter_code
_entity_poly.pdbx_strand_id
1 'polypeptide(L)'
;MWRGVPRWARVCTILGIVMVVLSGSVLIGSRALVARYEGSVGKADLFGDQAAGANEKKSDIKGPLNILLVGVDPRTATARPLADSIMVLHVPATMDRGYLFSLPRDLRVDIPEFPKADYSGANDRLNAAMSHGSNVPGQNPSTAQGFELLANTVQEVTGIKRFDAGAIINFSGFKKIVDAMGGVDMYIEREVRSEHLQPDGTPRQLKPGGGGYLGPQAVYKKGNAHLKGWQALDYVRQRYPKNGVPDADYGRQRHQQQFVKAMVSQAFSADVVANPVKLDRVLRAAGKSLVFNGRGNSVVDFGLALKDIRPEAIETIKLPGGPIGTGSNYRGEQLLEPAEDFFTALRTEQLDAFLLEHPDFKQKTK
;
A
#
# COMPACT_ATOMS: atom_id res chain seq x y z
N MET A 1 -29.65 7.34 52.33
CA MET A 1 -30.21 6.05 51.94
C MET A 1 -29.24 4.85 52.02
N TRP A 2 -28.16 4.87 52.85
CA TRP A 2 -27.11 3.81 52.84
C TRP A 2 -26.94 3.11 54.21
N ARG A 3 -27.87 3.25 55.16
CA ARG A 3 -27.68 2.80 56.54
C ARG A 3 -27.98 1.30 56.83
N GLY A 4 -28.21 0.45 55.83
CA GLY A 4 -28.46 -0.97 56.01
C GLY A 4 -27.68 -1.89 55.08
N VAL A 5 -26.84 -1.35 54.19
CA VAL A 5 -26.13 -2.16 53.17
C VAL A 5 -24.80 -2.67 53.73
N PRO A 6 -24.51 -4.00 53.66
CA PRO A 6 -23.25 -4.58 54.12
C PRO A 6 -22.04 -3.91 53.45
N ARG A 7 -20.92 -3.81 54.14
CA ARG A 7 -19.69 -3.14 53.63
C ARG A 7 -19.21 -3.74 52.32
N TRP A 8 -19.28 -5.05 52.17
CA TRP A 8 -18.89 -5.73 50.92
C TRP A 8 -19.77 -5.33 49.72
N ALA A 9 -21.08 -5.17 49.91
CA ALA A 9 -22.01 -4.78 48.87
C ALA A 9 -21.75 -3.32 48.37
N ARG A 10 -21.33 -2.42 49.28
CA ARG A 10 -20.90 -1.06 48.94
C ARG A 10 -19.63 -1.06 48.12
N VAL A 11 -18.65 -1.90 48.50
CA VAL A 11 -17.40 -2.05 47.72
C VAL A 11 -17.68 -2.60 46.31
N CYS A 12 -18.52 -3.64 46.19
CA CYS A 12 -18.92 -4.18 44.92
C CYS A 12 -19.67 -3.16 44.04
N THR A 13 -20.55 -2.33 44.63
CA THR A 13 -21.26 -1.28 43.90
C THR A 13 -20.32 -0.20 43.44
N ILE A 14 -19.36 0.25 44.26
CA ILE A 14 -18.36 1.24 43.88
C ILE A 14 -17.44 0.69 42.77
N LEU A 15 -16.97 -0.56 42.93
CA LEU A 15 -16.17 -1.22 41.87
C LEU A 15 -16.94 -1.39 40.56
N GLY A 16 -18.22 -1.75 40.62
CA GLY A 16 -19.10 -1.84 39.48
C GLY A 16 -19.27 -0.49 38.76
N ILE A 17 -19.52 0.58 39.50
CA ILE A 17 -19.63 1.95 38.96
C ILE A 17 -18.28 2.39 38.37
N VAL A 18 -17.17 2.16 39.03
CA VAL A 18 -15.84 2.47 38.50
C VAL A 18 -15.55 1.70 37.25
N MET A 19 -15.89 0.41 37.16
CA MET A 19 -15.73 -0.38 35.95
C MET A 19 -16.63 0.12 34.80
N VAL A 20 -17.87 0.50 35.08
CA VAL A 20 -18.79 1.07 34.08
C VAL A 20 -18.29 2.45 33.59
N VAL A 21 -17.79 3.28 34.49
CA VAL A 21 -17.21 4.59 34.13
C VAL A 21 -15.91 4.42 33.34
N LEU A 22 -15.06 3.47 33.73
CA LEU A 22 -13.83 3.18 32.97
C LEU A 22 -14.15 2.59 31.58
N SER A 23 -15.06 1.63 31.48
CA SER A 23 -15.46 1.07 30.19
C SER A 23 -16.20 2.10 29.32
N GLY A 24 -17.04 2.94 29.92
CA GLY A 24 -17.68 4.06 29.21
C GLY A 24 -16.69 5.10 28.72
N SER A 25 -15.71 5.47 29.53
CA SER A 25 -14.65 6.41 29.12
C SER A 25 -13.73 5.82 28.04
N VAL A 26 -13.44 4.53 28.07
CA VAL A 26 -12.67 3.84 27.00
C VAL A 26 -13.47 3.82 25.71
N LEU A 27 -14.77 3.54 25.74
CA LEU A 27 -15.65 3.56 24.56
C LEU A 27 -15.83 4.97 23.98
N ILE A 28 -16.02 5.98 24.83
CA ILE A 28 -16.13 7.39 24.37
C ILE A 28 -14.76 7.88 23.88
N GLY A 29 -13.70 7.56 24.60
CA GLY A 29 -12.32 7.89 24.22
C GLY A 29 -11.91 7.24 22.89
N SER A 30 -12.24 5.98 22.67
CA SER A 30 -11.95 5.29 21.42
C SER A 30 -12.74 5.87 20.25
N ARG A 31 -14.03 6.20 20.42
CA ARG A 31 -14.84 6.87 19.38
C ARG A 31 -14.36 8.28 19.09
N ALA A 32 -13.99 9.05 20.10
CA ALA A 32 -13.43 10.39 19.93
C ALA A 32 -12.05 10.36 19.25
N LEU A 33 -11.23 9.38 19.57
CA LEU A 33 -9.97 9.09 18.88
C LEU A 33 -10.22 8.72 17.41
N VAL A 34 -11.09 7.78 17.13
CA VAL A 34 -11.43 7.37 15.75
C VAL A 34 -11.94 8.57 14.96
N ALA A 35 -12.90 9.36 15.49
CA ALA A 35 -13.42 10.55 14.82
C ALA A 35 -12.35 11.62 14.57
N ARG A 36 -11.40 11.79 15.49
CA ARG A 36 -10.25 12.70 15.32
C ARG A 36 -9.32 12.25 14.21
N TYR A 37 -9.15 10.96 14.01
CA TYR A 37 -8.25 10.40 12.98
C TYR A 37 -8.91 10.22 11.63
N GLU A 38 -10.22 10.01 11.58
CA GLU A 38 -11.00 10.01 10.33
C GLU A 38 -10.87 11.33 9.56
N GLY A 39 -10.69 12.46 10.27
CA GLY A 39 -10.41 13.76 9.66
C GLY A 39 -8.96 13.99 9.24
N SER A 40 -8.03 13.11 9.62
CA SER A 40 -6.58 13.31 9.40
C SER A 40 -6.08 12.68 8.10
N VAL A 41 -6.70 11.60 7.64
CA VAL A 41 -6.35 10.94 6.36
C VAL A 41 -7.05 11.67 5.23
N GLY A 42 -6.32 11.97 4.15
CA GLY A 42 -6.88 12.61 2.98
C GLY A 42 -8.00 11.75 2.40
N LYS A 43 -9.23 12.27 2.44
CA LYS A 43 -10.38 11.64 1.79
C LYS A 43 -10.50 12.23 0.40
N ALA A 44 -10.48 11.38 -0.63
CA ALA A 44 -10.77 11.77 -1.99
C ALA A 44 -11.64 10.68 -2.62
N ASP A 45 -12.48 11.05 -3.56
CA ASP A 45 -13.15 10.06 -4.39
C ASP A 45 -12.11 9.48 -5.38
N LEU A 46 -11.71 8.24 -5.12
CA LEU A 46 -10.72 7.52 -5.93
C LEU A 46 -11.35 6.66 -7.03
N PHE A 47 -12.67 6.50 -7.03
CA PHE A 47 -13.37 5.59 -7.92
C PHE A 47 -14.41 6.30 -8.81
N GLY A 48 -14.58 7.61 -8.66
CA GLY A 48 -15.47 8.43 -9.45
C GLY A 48 -16.93 8.01 -9.34
N ASP A 49 -17.67 8.10 -10.46
CA ASP A 49 -19.10 7.78 -10.50
C ASP A 49 -19.41 6.29 -10.23
N GLN A 50 -18.41 5.41 -10.33
CA GLN A 50 -18.56 4.01 -9.88
C GLN A 50 -18.65 3.91 -8.35
N ALA A 51 -18.19 4.93 -7.65
CA ALA A 51 -18.38 5.13 -6.23
C ALA A 51 -19.63 5.98 -5.95
N ALA A 52 -20.75 5.78 -6.68
CA ALA A 52 -22.03 6.47 -6.43
C ALA A 52 -22.52 6.33 -4.95
N GLY A 53 -21.59 6.34 -4.05
CA GLY A 53 -21.62 6.19 -2.63
C GLY A 53 -20.67 7.10 -1.88
N ALA A 54 -20.42 8.35 -2.32
CA ALA A 54 -19.88 9.34 -1.38
C ALA A 54 -20.77 9.51 -0.13
N ASN A 55 -21.96 8.94 -0.17
CA ASN A 55 -22.92 8.72 0.91
C ASN A 55 -23.13 7.23 1.23
N GLU A 56 -22.26 6.31 0.80
CA GLU A 56 -22.38 4.91 1.24
C GLU A 56 -22.28 4.89 2.77
N LYS A 57 -23.39 4.44 3.39
CA LYS A 57 -23.41 4.20 4.83
C LYS A 57 -22.33 3.18 5.13
N LYS A 58 -21.57 3.42 6.22
CA LYS A 58 -20.61 2.48 6.78
C LYS A 58 -21.20 1.07 6.77
N SER A 59 -20.61 0.18 5.98
CA SER A 59 -21.02 -1.21 5.86
C SER A 59 -20.06 -2.12 6.63
N ASP A 60 -20.51 -3.29 7.03
CA ASP A 60 -19.63 -4.30 7.56
C ASP A 60 -18.59 -4.69 6.50
N ILE A 61 -17.31 -4.61 6.87
CA ILE A 61 -16.22 -5.04 6.00
C ILE A 61 -16.14 -6.56 6.06
N LYS A 62 -16.47 -7.22 4.96
CA LYS A 62 -16.46 -8.68 4.80
C LYS A 62 -15.77 -9.05 3.50
N GLY A 63 -15.06 -10.18 3.50
CA GLY A 63 -14.42 -10.71 2.30
C GLY A 63 -15.44 -11.29 1.27
N PRO A 64 -15.00 -11.53 0.04
CA PRO A 64 -13.65 -11.21 -0.43
C PRO A 64 -13.44 -9.71 -0.62
N LEU A 65 -12.22 -9.23 -0.37
CA LEU A 65 -11.85 -7.82 -0.52
C LEU A 65 -10.71 -7.68 -1.52
N ASN A 66 -10.80 -6.67 -2.38
CA ASN A 66 -9.73 -6.25 -3.28
C ASN A 66 -9.34 -4.81 -2.97
N ILE A 67 -8.09 -4.59 -2.58
CA ILE A 67 -7.58 -3.28 -2.18
C ILE A 67 -6.46 -2.88 -3.15
N LEU A 68 -6.64 -1.76 -3.85
CA LEU A 68 -5.63 -1.23 -4.78
C LEU A 68 -4.70 -0.25 -4.06
N LEU A 69 -3.41 -0.56 -4.04
CA LEU A 69 -2.36 0.22 -3.39
C LEU A 69 -1.46 0.84 -4.46
N VAL A 70 -1.36 2.16 -4.48
CA VAL A 70 -0.60 2.90 -5.50
C VAL A 70 0.44 3.80 -4.88
N GLY A 71 1.70 3.64 -5.31
CA GLY A 71 2.81 4.52 -4.95
C GLY A 71 3.08 5.52 -6.05
N VAL A 72 3.14 6.82 -5.70
CA VAL A 72 3.42 7.91 -6.63
C VAL A 72 4.62 8.76 -6.18
N ASP A 73 5.35 9.31 -7.13
CA ASP A 73 6.46 10.25 -6.87
C ASP A 73 6.33 11.51 -7.76
N PRO A 74 5.33 12.38 -7.55
CA PRO A 74 5.23 13.61 -8.30
C PRO A 74 6.41 14.51 -7.94
N ARG A 75 7.23 14.87 -8.94
CA ARG A 75 8.42 15.72 -8.77
C ARG A 75 8.06 17.15 -8.40
N THR A 76 6.91 17.63 -8.85
CA THR A 76 6.35 18.94 -8.55
C THR A 76 4.84 18.85 -8.35
N ALA A 77 4.23 19.85 -7.72
CA ALA A 77 2.78 19.89 -7.53
C ALA A 77 1.99 20.00 -8.85
N THR A 78 2.64 20.44 -9.92
CA THR A 78 2.04 20.60 -11.26
C THR A 78 2.36 19.45 -12.20
N ALA A 79 3.25 18.52 -11.79
CA ALA A 79 3.57 17.36 -12.61
C ALA A 79 2.45 16.32 -12.52
N ARG A 80 2.02 15.80 -13.67
CA ARG A 80 1.10 14.65 -13.70
C ARG A 80 1.79 13.44 -13.08
N PRO A 81 1.18 12.81 -12.07
CA PRO A 81 1.80 11.67 -11.39
C PRO A 81 1.81 10.44 -12.29
N LEU A 82 2.86 9.64 -12.16
CA LEU A 82 2.90 8.27 -12.66
C LEU A 82 2.71 7.30 -11.49
N ALA A 83 2.09 6.17 -11.74
CA ALA A 83 2.00 5.08 -10.76
C ALA A 83 3.32 4.29 -10.78
N ASP A 84 4.23 4.60 -9.85
CA ASP A 84 5.53 3.94 -9.76
C ASP A 84 5.48 2.56 -9.09
N SER A 85 4.41 2.30 -8.33
CA SER A 85 4.11 1.01 -7.71
C SER A 85 2.61 0.78 -7.79
N ILE A 86 2.21 -0.38 -8.30
CA ILE A 86 0.81 -0.78 -8.46
C ILE A 86 0.68 -2.16 -7.85
N MET A 87 -0.01 -2.26 -6.71
CA MET A 87 -0.19 -3.51 -5.98
C MET A 87 -1.66 -3.72 -5.67
N VAL A 88 -2.07 -4.98 -5.67
CA VAL A 88 -3.39 -5.40 -5.20
C VAL A 88 -3.21 -6.34 -4.02
N LEU A 89 -3.90 -6.03 -2.93
CA LEU A 89 -4.09 -6.95 -1.82
C LEU A 89 -5.47 -7.57 -1.96
N HIS A 90 -5.50 -8.88 -2.20
CA HIS A 90 -6.72 -9.67 -2.18
C HIS A 90 -6.82 -10.38 -0.83
N VAL A 91 -7.97 -10.26 -0.18
CA VAL A 91 -8.31 -10.96 1.06
C VAL A 91 -9.51 -11.85 0.78
N PRO A 92 -9.40 -13.19 0.88
CA PRO A 92 -10.50 -14.09 0.57
C PRO A 92 -11.68 -13.95 1.54
N ALA A 93 -12.80 -14.58 1.22
CA ALA A 93 -14.01 -14.53 2.05
C ALA A 93 -13.78 -15.02 3.49
N THR A 94 -12.80 -15.87 3.72
CA THR A 94 -12.42 -16.38 5.06
C THR A 94 -11.81 -15.32 5.97
N MET A 95 -11.28 -14.21 5.41
CA MET A 95 -10.65 -13.11 6.14
C MET A 95 -9.46 -13.53 7.05
N ASP A 96 -8.83 -14.66 6.78
CA ASP A 96 -7.76 -15.24 7.61
C ASP A 96 -6.35 -15.07 7.02
N ARG A 97 -6.29 -14.66 5.76
CA ARG A 97 -5.04 -14.48 4.98
C ARG A 97 -5.17 -13.37 3.93
N GLY A 98 -4.07 -13.08 3.25
CA GLY A 98 -4.07 -12.14 2.13
C GLY A 98 -3.07 -12.55 1.05
N TYR A 99 -3.33 -12.14 -0.19
CA TYR A 99 -2.45 -12.33 -1.34
C TYR A 99 -2.08 -10.97 -1.90
N LEU A 100 -0.80 -10.63 -1.83
CA LEU A 100 -0.28 -9.34 -2.29
C LEU A 100 0.50 -9.56 -3.58
N PHE A 101 -0.01 -9.05 -4.68
CA PHE A 101 0.67 -9.08 -5.97
C PHE A 101 0.89 -7.69 -6.55
N SER A 102 1.89 -7.57 -7.42
CA SER A 102 2.22 -6.32 -8.12
C SER A 102 2.01 -6.49 -9.60
N LEU A 103 1.46 -5.46 -10.25
CA LEU A 103 1.47 -5.33 -11.69
C LEU A 103 2.71 -4.53 -12.12
N PRO A 104 3.45 -4.96 -13.15
CA PRO A 104 4.56 -4.18 -13.69
C PRO A 104 4.07 -2.80 -14.14
N ARG A 105 4.72 -1.74 -13.67
CA ARG A 105 4.32 -0.37 -14.05
C ARG A 105 4.44 -0.09 -15.54
N ASP A 106 5.39 -0.78 -16.20
CA ASP A 106 5.64 -0.67 -17.64
C ASP A 106 4.87 -1.75 -18.44
N LEU A 107 3.88 -2.44 -17.81
CA LEU A 107 2.99 -3.39 -18.49
C LEU A 107 2.23 -2.70 -19.63
N ARG A 108 2.32 -3.26 -20.84
CA ARG A 108 1.58 -2.76 -22.01
C ARG A 108 0.13 -3.21 -21.91
N VAL A 109 -0.78 -2.25 -21.89
CA VAL A 109 -2.22 -2.47 -21.69
C VAL A 109 -3.02 -1.51 -22.56
N ASP A 110 -4.24 -1.87 -22.87
CA ASP A 110 -5.21 -0.95 -23.41
C ASP A 110 -5.80 -0.12 -22.26
N ILE A 111 -5.52 1.18 -22.27
CA ILE A 111 -6.07 2.13 -21.30
C ILE A 111 -7.39 2.64 -21.87
N PRO A 112 -8.53 2.46 -21.17
CA PRO A 112 -9.83 2.86 -21.69
C PRO A 112 -9.95 4.38 -21.89
N GLU A 113 -10.92 4.80 -22.67
CA GLU A 113 -11.29 6.20 -22.78
C GLU A 113 -11.71 6.79 -21.43
N PHE A 114 -11.38 8.04 -21.20
CA PHE A 114 -11.69 8.74 -19.97
C PHE A 114 -12.07 10.20 -20.23
N PRO A 115 -13.33 10.47 -20.54
CA PRO A 115 -13.81 11.80 -20.92
C PRO A 115 -13.53 12.90 -19.89
N LYS A 116 -13.51 12.58 -18.61
CA LYS A 116 -13.16 13.52 -17.53
C LYS A 116 -11.77 14.16 -17.71
N ALA A 117 -10.86 13.46 -18.36
CA ALA A 117 -9.49 13.91 -18.61
C ALA A 117 -9.26 14.32 -20.08
N ASP A 118 -10.31 14.35 -20.91
CA ASP A 118 -10.20 14.52 -22.36
C ASP A 118 -9.25 13.47 -22.99
N TYR A 119 -9.39 12.22 -22.59
CA TYR A 119 -8.56 11.11 -23.02
C TYR A 119 -9.38 10.06 -23.77
N SER A 120 -9.01 9.78 -25.02
CA SER A 120 -9.75 8.89 -25.93
C SER A 120 -9.33 7.42 -25.87
N GLY A 121 -8.47 7.05 -24.91
CA GLY A 121 -7.92 5.71 -24.79
C GLY A 121 -6.73 5.45 -25.73
N ALA A 122 -5.83 4.57 -25.32
CA ALA A 122 -4.71 4.11 -26.15
C ALA A 122 -4.03 2.88 -25.53
N ASN A 123 -3.27 2.15 -26.36
CA ASN A 123 -2.35 1.14 -25.83
C ASN A 123 -1.08 1.81 -25.33
N ASP A 124 -0.87 1.82 -24.00
CA ASP A 124 0.29 2.43 -23.35
C ASP A 124 0.73 1.62 -22.11
N ARG A 125 1.74 2.11 -21.40
CA ARG A 125 2.18 1.51 -20.13
C ARG A 125 1.16 1.74 -19.03
N LEU A 126 0.94 0.76 -18.17
CA LEU A 126 -0.05 0.82 -17.09
C LEU A 126 0.12 2.05 -16.18
N ASN A 127 1.37 2.45 -15.88
CA ASN A 127 1.63 3.63 -15.07
C ASN A 127 1.16 4.95 -15.73
N ALA A 128 1.06 4.98 -17.04
CA ALA A 128 0.59 6.14 -17.79
C ALA A 128 -0.90 6.40 -17.60
N ALA A 129 -1.70 5.37 -17.26
CA ALA A 129 -3.12 5.54 -16.93
C ALA A 129 -3.32 6.59 -15.82
N MET A 130 -2.47 6.53 -14.77
CA MET A 130 -2.49 7.53 -13.69
C MET A 130 -2.24 8.95 -14.21
N SER A 131 -1.29 9.11 -15.14
CA SER A 131 -0.92 10.39 -15.71
C SER A 131 -1.99 10.93 -16.66
N HIS A 132 -2.51 10.08 -17.55
CA HIS A 132 -3.59 10.45 -18.46
C HIS A 132 -4.85 10.84 -17.71
N GLY A 133 -5.29 10.02 -16.75
CA GLY A 133 -6.47 10.28 -15.93
C GLY A 133 -6.35 11.51 -15.04
N SER A 134 -5.12 11.90 -14.66
CA SER A 134 -4.92 13.06 -13.79
C SER A 134 -5.13 14.42 -14.48
N ASN A 135 -5.28 14.44 -15.79
CA ASN A 135 -5.51 15.68 -16.53
C ASN A 135 -6.86 16.30 -16.16
N VAL A 136 -6.82 17.54 -15.67
CA VAL A 136 -8.01 18.37 -15.46
C VAL A 136 -7.85 19.61 -16.31
N PRO A 137 -8.63 19.78 -17.40
CA PRO A 137 -8.47 20.90 -18.31
C PRO A 137 -8.48 22.25 -17.57
N GLY A 138 -7.45 23.07 -17.79
CA GLY A 138 -7.33 24.40 -17.18
C GLY A 138 -7.00 24.43 -15.68
N GLN A 139 -6.70 23.29 -15.05
CA GLN A 139 -6.39 23.19 -13.61
C GLN A 139 -5.10 22.38 -13.37
N ASN A 140 -4.67 22.34 -12.09
CA ASN A 140 -3.62 21.42 -11.69
C ASN A 140 -4.08 19.95 -11.77
N PRO A 141 -3.17 19.01 -12.05
CA PRO A 141 -3.50 17.59 -12.14
C PRO A 141 -4.19 17.06 -10.87
N SER A 142 -5.22 16.25 -11.05
CA SER A 142 -5.92 15.57 -9.96
C SER A 142 -5.39 14.14 -9.79
N THR A 143 -4.67 13.91 -8.69
CA THR A 143 -4.18 12.57 -8.35
C THR A 143 -5.33 11.58 -8.14
N ALA A 144 -6.44 12.03 -7.56
CA ALA A 144 -7.62 11.18 -7.35
C ALA A 144 -8.27 10.75 -8.68
N GLN A 145 -8.43 11.69 -9.61
CA GLN A 145 -8.95 11.38 -10.95
C GLN A 145 -7.99 10.46 -11.73
N GLY A 146 -6.66 10.65 -11.58
CA GLY A 146 -5.67 9.74 -12.14
C GLY A 146 -5.78 8.31 -11.60
N PHE A 147 -6.04 8.18 -10.30
CA PHE A 147 -6.27 6.86 -9.68
C PHE A 147 -7.53 6.18 -10.23
N GLU A 148 -8.59 6.93 -10.52
CA GLU A 148 -9.82 6.39 -11.10
C GLU A 148 -9.54 5.69 -12.45
N LEU A 149 -8.85 6.35 -13.39
CA LEU A 149 -8.50 5.74 -14.66
C LEU A 149 -7.54 4.55 -14.48
N LEU A 150 -6.56 4.66 -13.57
CA LEU A 150 -5.69 3.52 -13.26
C LEU A 150 -6.47 2.34 -12.69
N ALA A 151 -7.42 2.56 -11.78
CA ALA A 151 -8.25 1.52 -11.20
C ALA A 151 -9.10 0.82 -12.28
N ASN A 152 -9.71 1.58 -13.19
CA ASN A 152 -10.47 1.04 -14.32
C ASN A 152 -9.56 0.18 -15.21
N THR A 153 -8.36 0.66 -15.53
CA THR A 153 -7.39 -0.10 -16.33
C THR A 153 -6.94 -1.39 -15.63
N VAL A 154 -6.70 -1.34 -14.30
CA VAL A 154 -6.34 -2.54 -13.53
C VAL A 154 -7.51 -3.54 -13.47
N GLN A 155 -8.75 -3.06 -13.39
CA GLN A 155 -9.94 -3.93 -13.47
C GLN A 155 -10.02 -4.66 -14.80
N GLU A 156 -9.76 -4.00 -15.92
CA GLU A 156 -9.73 -4.64 -17.24
C GLU A 156 -8.62 -5.70 -17.33
N VAL A 157 -7.40 -5.38 -16.84
CA VAL A 157 -6.27 -6.31 -16.86
C VAL A 157 -6.50 -7.55 -16.00
N THR A 158 -7.11 -7.39 -14.83
CA THR A 158 -7.24 -8.48 -13.83
C THR A 158 -8.61 -9.15 -13.84
N GLY A 159 -9.60 -8.54 -14.49
CA GLY A 159 -11.01 -8.93 -14.42
C GLY A 159 -11.66 -8.74 -13.04
N ILE A 160 -10.98 -8.08 -12.10
CA ILE A 160 -11.57 -7.70 -10.80
C ILE A 160 -12.71 -6.71 -11.07
N LYS A 161 -13.92 -7.06 -10.67
CA LYS A 161 -15.10 -6.22 -10.95
C LYS A 161 -15.16 -4.96 -10.11
N ARG A 162 -14.60 -4.99 -8.89
CA ARG A 162 -14.66 -3.88 -7.93
C ARG A 162 -13.46 -3.91 -7.00
N PHE A 163 -12.91 -2.73 -6.72
CA PHE A 163 -12.04 -2.52 -5.57
C PHE A 163 -12.87 -2.03 -4.38
N ASP A 164 -12.66 -2.65 -3.21
CA ASP A 164 -13.36 -2.33 -1.95
C ASP A 164 -12.69 -1.17 -1.23
N ALA A 165 -11.38 -1.00 -1.47
CA ALA A 165 -10.66 0.18 -1.04
C ALA A 165 -9.54 0.53 -2.02
N GLY A 166 -9.14 1.81 -1.99
CA GLY A 166 -7.99 2.33 -2.71
C GLY A 166 -7.13 3.20 -1.80
N ALA A 167 -5.82 3.12 -2.01
CA ALA A 167 -4.87 3.93 -1.28
C ALA A 167 -3.78 4.49 -2.19
N ILE A 168 -3.47 5.78 -2.03
CA ILE A 168 -2.36 6.44 -2.70
C ILE A 168 -1.39 6.91 -1.64
N ILE A 169 -0.12 6.55 -1.78
CA ILE A 169 0.96 7.04 -0.93
C ILE A 169 2.04 7.70 -1.78
N ASN A 170 2.49 8.89 -1.38
CA ASN A 170 3.66 9.50 -1.97
C ASN A 170 4.93 9.17 -1.16
N PHE A 171 6.10 9.28 -1.81
CA PHE A 171 7.37 8.91 -1.19
C PHE A 171 7.75 9.74 0.04
N SER A 172 7.33 11.01 0.09
CA SER A 172 7.55 11.84 1.28
C SER A 172 6.76 11.33 2.47
N GLY A 173 5.52 10.92 2.22
CA GLY A 173 4.66 10.34 3.23
C GLY A 173 5.09 8.98 3.72
N PHE A 174 5.54 8.15 2.79
CA PHE A 174 6.15 6.87 3.08
C PHE A 174 7.24 7.01 4.16
N LYS A 175 8.22 7.91 3.95
CA LYS A 175 9.29 8.16 4.93
C LYS A 175 8.74 8.56 6.30
N LYS A 176 7.80 9.50 6.33
CA LYS A 176 7.23 10.01 7.57
C LYS A 176 6.48 8.94 8.38
N ILE A 177 5.74 8.06 7.70
CA ILE A 177 5.04 6.95 8.35
C ILE A 177 6.04 5.98 8.97
N VAL A 178 7.07 5.57 8.23
CA VAL A 178 8.12 4.67 8.73
C VAL A 178 8.84 5.29 9.92
N ASP A 179 9.23 6.57 9.84
CA ASP A 179 9.91 7.26 10.94
C ASP A 179 8.99 7.40 12.17
N ALA A 180 7.68 7.63 11.95
CA ALA A 180 6.70 7.71 13.04
C ALA A 180 6.49 6.38 13.77
N MET A 181 6.62 5.26 13.05
CA MET A 181 6.61 3.90 13.63
C MET A 181 7.93 3.56 14.36
N GLY A 182 8.95 4.39 14.20
CA GLY A 182 10.29 4.17 14.77
C GLY A 182 11.22 3.38 13.86
N GLY A 183 10.86 3.16 12.62
CA GLY A 183 11.57 2.35 11.63
C GLY A 183 10.74 1.12 11.21
N VAL A 184 11.31 0.30 10.36
CA VAL A 184 10.72 -0.97 9.91
C VAL A 184 11.77 -2.07 9.89
N ASP A 185 11.40 -3.24 10.40
CA ASP A 185 12.26 -4.43 10.37
C ASP A 185 12.02 -5.21 9.09
N MET A 186 13.09 -5.44 8.33
CA MET A 186 13.05 -6.16 7.06
C MET A 186 14.20 -7.15 6.95
N TYR A 187 13.98 -8.25 6.25
CA TYR A 187 15.05 -9.14 5.84
C TYR A 187 15.58 -8.74 4.46
N ILE A 188 16.86 -8.41 4.38
CA ILE A 188 17.57 -8.10 3.15
C ILE A 188 18.12 -9.39 2.57
N GLU A 189 17.58 -9.85 1.43
CA GLU A 189 17.90 -11.15 0.82
C GLU A 189 19.36 -11.24 0.33
N ARG A 190 19.90 -10.12 -0.14
CA ARG A 190 21.27 -9.95 -0.61
C ARG A 190 21.75 -8.54 -0.39
N GLU A 191 23.06 -8.33 -0.41
CA GLU A 191 23.60 -6.97 -0.34
C GLU A 191 23.08 -6.13 -1.51
N VAL A 192 22.51 -4.97 -1.18
CA VAL A 192 22.03 -3.97 -2.14
C VAL A 192 22.75 -2.64 -1.89
N ARG A 193 23.24 -2.02 -2.94
CA ARG A 193 23.93 -0.72 -2.91
C ARG A 193 23.03 0.36 -3.51
N SER A 194 22.92 1.48 -2.82
CA SER A 194 22.14 2.60 -3.33
C SER A 194 22.74 3.20 -4.60
N GLU A 195 21.94 3.41 -5.61
CA GLU A 195 22.37 4.19 -6.77
C GLU A 195 22.43 5.69 -6.43
N HIS A 196 21.52 6.17 -5.59
CA HIS A 196 21.24 7.60 -5.44
C HIS A 196 21.73 8.22 -4.13
N LEU A 197 21.91 7.44 -3.06
CA LEU A 197 22.19 7.97 -1.74
C LEU A 197 23.56 7.55 -1.20
N GLN A 198 24.14 8.44 -0.43
CA GLN A 198 25.33 8.24 0.39
C GLN A 198 24.97 7.53 1.71
N PRO A 199 25.97 7.03 2.48
CA PRO A 199 25.72 6.35 3.75
C PRO A 199 24.99 7.20 4.81
N ASP A 200 25.07 8.50 4.72
CA ASP A 200 24.37 9.46 5.60
C ASP A 200 22.95 9.83 5.12
N GLY A 201 22.52 9.28 3.96
CA GLY A 201 21.23 9.55 3.34
C GLY A 201 21.19 10.80 2.46
N THR A 202 22.30 11.48 2.27
CA THR A 202 22.37 12.60 1.32
C THR A 202 22.46 12.11 -0.12
N PRO A 203 21.97 12.89 -1.11
CA PRO A 203 22.10 12.52 -2.51
C PRO A 203 23.55 12.40 -2.98
N ARG A 204 23.82 11.39 -3.79
CA ARG A 204 25.09 11.26 -4.51
C ARG A 204 25.13 12.25 -5.68
N GLN A 205 26.32 12.77 -5.97
CA GLN A 205 26.52 13.66 -7.11
C GLN A 205 26.35 12.92 -8.45
N LEU A 206 25.59 13.51 -9.36
CA LEU A 206 25.52 13.03 -10.74
C LEU A 206 26.87 13.27 -11.44
N LYS A 207 27.34 12.30 -12.21
CA LYS A 207 28.55 12.47 -13.02
C LYS A 207 28.35 13.59 -14.05
N PRO A 208 29.36 14.43 -14.30
CA PRO A 208 29.34 15.33 -15.44
C PRO A 208 29.11 14.52 -16.73
N GLY A 209 28.18 14.93 -17.55
CA GLY A 209 27.78 14.20 -18.78
C GLY A 209 26.81 13.03 -18.56
N GLY A 210 26.36 12.76 -17.33
CA GLY A 210 25.41 11.68 -17.02
C GLY A 210 26.05 10.29 -16.86
N GLY A 211 25.25 9.24 -16.95
CA GLY A 211 25.75 7.83 -16.90
C GLY A 211 26.07 7.29 -15.51
N GLY A 212 25.58 7.91 -14.45
CA GLY A 212 25.70 7.41 -13.08
C GLY A 212 26.09 8.48 -12.05
N TYR A 213 26.46 8.03 -10.86
CA TYR A 213 26.70 8.89 -9.71
C TYR A 213 28.12 8.70 -9.15
N LEU A 214 28.66 9.75 -8.51
CA LEU A 214 29.95 9.77 -7.83
C LEU A 214 29.79 9.60 -6.32
N GLY A 215 30.89 9.24 -5.65
CA GLY A 215 30.98 9.14 -4.20
C GLY A 215 30.51 7.81 -3.62
N PRO A 216 30.58 7.65 -2.28
CA PRO A 216 30.21 6.43 -1.60
C PRO A 216 28.71 6.13 -1.73
N GLN A 217 28.35 4.86 -1.58
CA GLN A 217 26.97 4.37 -1.66
C GLN A 217 26.50 3.93 -0.28
N ALA A 218 25.24 4.22 0.06
CA ALA A 218 24.58 3.52 1.15
C ALA A 218 24.52 2.02 0.80
N VAL A 219 24.76 1.16 1.79
CA VAL A 219 24.83 -0.30 1.61
C VAL A 219 23.87 -0.97 2.56
N TYR A 220 22.98 -1.78 2.00
CA TYR A 220 22.03 -2.62 2.73
C TYR A 220 22.57 -4.06 2.72
N LYS A 221 23.16 -4.48 3.86
CA LYS A 221 23.78 -5.80 3.99
C LYS A 221 22.71 -6.88 4.07
N LYS A 222 23.04 -8.09 3.57
CA LYS A 222 22.19 -9.27 3.72
C LYS A 222 21.94 -9.58 5.21
N GLY A 223 20.69 -9.91 5.54
CA GLY A 223 20.26 -10.27 6.90
C GLY A 223 19.11 -9.40 7.41
N ASN A 224 18.78 -9.54 8.68
CA ASN A 224 17.80 -8.69 9.33
C ASN A 224 18.33 -7.27 9.48
N ALA A 225 17.53 -6.29 9.09
CA ALA A 225 17.89 -4.88 9.16
C ALA A 225 16.71 -4.06 9.68
N HIS A 226 17.01 -3.13 10.59
CA HIS A 226 16.08 -2.10 11.02
C HIS A 226 16.33 -0.85 10.18
N LEU A 227 15.38 -0.49 9.33
CA LEU A 227 15.48 0.59 8.36
C LEU A 227 14.72 1.83 8.82
N LYS A 228 15.39 2.99 8.82
CA LYS A 228 14.75 4.30 8.94
C LYS A 228 13.96 4.62 7.66
N GLY A 229 13.06 5.60 7.71
CA GLY A 229 12.21 5.91 6.57
C GLY A 229 12.95 6.20 5.27
N TRP A 230 14.08 6.93 5.32
CA TRP A 230 14.88 7.18 4.12
C TRP A 230 15.57 5.93 3.59
N GLN A 231 16.02 5.04 4.49
CA GLN A 231 16.68 3.79 4.11
C GLN A 231 15.69 2.82 3.46
N ALA A 232 14.51 2.67 4.08
CA ALA A 232 13.44 1.85 3.54
C ALA A 232 13.01 2.34 2.16
N LEU A 233 12.78 3.66 2.00
CA LEU A 233 12.42 4.25 0.72
C LEU A 233 13.50 4.04 -0.34
N ASP A 234 14.76 4.24 0.00
CA ASP A 234 15.87 4.05 -0.93
C ASP A 234 16.01 2.58 -1.33
N TYR A 235 15.93 1.66 -0.37
CA TYR A 235 16.00 0.22 -0.62
C TYR A 235 14.91 -0.27 -1.59
N VAL A 236 13.65 0.10 -1.37
CA VAL A 236 12.53 -0.34 -2.23
C VAL A 236 12.50 0.33 -3.61
N ARG A 237 13.34 1.32 -3.85
CA ARG A 237 13.51 1.97 -5.15
C ARG A 237 14.65 1.39 -5.99
N GLN A 238 15.56 0.60 -5.39
CA GLN A 238 16.70 0.03 -6.11
C GLN A 238 16.24 -1.01 -7.14
N ARG A 239 16.76 -0.92 -8.36
CA ARG A 239 16.42 -1.79 -9.48
C ARG A 239 17.61 -2.12 -10.40
N TYR A 240 18.82 -1.78 -9.97
CA TYR A 240 19.98 -1.92 -10.84
C TYR A 240 20.73 -3.23 -10.56
N PRO A 241 20.90 -4.11 -11.59
CA PRO A 241 21.61 -5.38 -11.42
C PRO A 241 23.00 -5.23 -10.82
N LYS A 242 23.75 -4.21 -11.26
CA LYS A 242 25.07 -3.88 -10.72
C LYS A 242 25.08 -3.54 -9.22
N ASN A 243 23.92 -3.16 -8.67
CA ASN A 243 23.75 -2.75 -7.28
C ASN A 243 23.12 -3.85 -6.42
N GLY A 244 23.03 -5.09 -6.90
CA GLY A 244 22.50 -6.22 -6.14
C GLY A 244 21.03 -6.53 -6.38
N VAL A 245 20.37 -5.93 -7.40
CA VAL A 245 19.00 -6.23 -7.80
C VAL A 245 18.99 -6.80 -9.21
N PRO A 246 19.31 -8.10 -9.39
CA PRO A 246 19.53 -8.70 -10.72
C PRO A 246 18.30 -8.70 -11.60
N ASP A 247 17.11 -8.81 -10.98
CA ASP A 247 15.82 -8.92 -11.69
C ASP A 247 15.21 -7.55 -12.01
N ALA A 248 16.00 -6.48 -11.95
CA ALA A 248 15.61 -5.11 -12.27
C ALA A 248 14.25 -4.70 -11.64
N ASP A 249 13.23 -4.48 -12.46
CA ASP A 249 11.93 -4.02 -11.99
C ASP A 249 11.17 -5.06 -11.16
N TYR A 250 11.29 -6.34 -11.47
CA TYR A 250 10.71 -7.44 -10.68
C TYR A 250 11.36 -7.56 -9.30
N GLY A 251 12.67 -7.35 -9.20
CA GLY A 251 13.35 -7.26 -7.91
C GLY A 251 12.86 -6.09 -7.07
N ARG A 252 12.62 -4.94 -7.70
CA ARG A 252 12.02 -3.78 -7.03
C ARG A 252 10.61 -4.07 -6.53
N GLN A 253 9.76 -4.70 -7.33
CA GLN A 253 8.40 -5.11 -6.91
C GLN A 253 8.46 -6.04 -5.71
N ARG A 254 9.37 -7.02 -5.70
CA ARG A 254 9.59 -7.92 -4.56
C ARG A 254 9.96 -7.15 -3.29
N HIS A 255 10.92 -6.21 -3.37
CA HIS A 255 11.28 -5.37 -2.24
C HIS A 255 10.11 -4.52 -1.74
N GLN A 256 9.27 -4.00 -2.64
CA GLN A 256 8.07 -3.24 -2.30
C GLN A 256 7.02 -4.10 -1.59
N GLN A 257 6.78 -5.33 -2.05
CA GLN A 257 5.85 -6.26 -1.39
C GLN A 257 6.36 -6.67 0.00
N GLN A 258 7.63 -7.00 0.12
CA GLN A 258 8.26 -7.29 1.42
C GLN A 258 8.14 -6.10 2.38
N PHE A 259 8.32 -4.89 1.87
CA PHE A 259 8.16 -3.69 2.66
C PHE A 259 6.71 -3.49 3.12
N VAL A 260 5.70 -3.65 2.24
CA VAL A 260 4.29 -3.55 2.63
C VAL A 260 3.96 -4.55 3.74
N LYS A 261 4.42 -5.80 3.60
CA LYS A 261 4.28 -6.84 4.63
C LYS A 261 4.94 -6.43 5.95
N ALA A 262 6.16 -5.91 5.91
CA ALA A 262 6.88 -5.42 7.09
C ALA A 262 6.18 -4.22 7.74
N MET A 263 5.64 -3.29 6.93
CA MET A 263 4.84 -2.17 7.41
C MET A 263 3.58 -2.62 8.14
N VAL A 264 2.85 -3.60 7.61
CA VAL A 264 1.68 -4.18 8.27
C VAL A 264 2.11 -4.80 9.61
N SER A 265 3.18 -5.60 9.62
CA SER A 265 3.73 -6.19 10.85
C SER A 265 4.07 -5.13 11.89
N GLN A 266 4.78 -4.08 11.50
CA GLN A 266 5.18 -3.00 12.40
C GLN A 266 3.98 -2.17 12.89
N ALA A 267 3.01 -1.87 12.04
CA ALA A 267 1.83 -1.10 12.38
C ALA A 267 0.95 -1.82 13.43
N PHE A 268 0.88 -3.15 13.37
CA PHE A 268 0.14 -3.98 14.33
C PHE A 268 1.02 -4.51 15.48
N SER A 269 2.28 -4.10 15.57
CA SER A 269 3.14 -4.46 16.71
C SER A 269 2.58 -3.89 18.03
N ALA A 270 2.81 -4.62 19.12
CA ALA A 270 2.41 -4.17 20.47
C ALA A 270 3.01 -2.79 20.82
N ASP A 271 4.20 -2.50 20.31
CA ASP A 271 4.89 -1.22 20.51
C ASP A 271 4.16 -0.03 19.87
N VAL A 272 3.45 -0.23 18.77
CA VAL A 272 2.64 0.82 18.12
C VAL A 272 1.22 0.83 18.68
N VAL A 273 0.55 -0.33 18.72
CA VAL A 273 -0.88 -0.43 19.08
C VAL A 273 -1.13 -0.14 20.56
N ALA A 274 -0.25 -0.61 21.46
CA ALA A 274 -0.38 -0.38 22.90
C ALA A 274 0.13 0.99 23.35
N ASN A 275 0.77 1.78 22.48
CA ASN A 275 1.28 3.11 22.79
C ASN A 275 0.44 4.20 22.12
N PRO A 276 -0.50 4.86 22.84
CA PRO A 276 -1.40 5.86 22.26
C PRO A 276 -0.68 7.05 21.61
N VAL A 277 0.47 7.45 22.16
CA VAL A 277 1.27 8.57 21.62
C VAL A 277 1.93 8.17 20.29
N LYS A 278 2.43 6.94 20.20
CA LYS A 278 3.06 6.42 18.98
C LYS A 278 2.02 6.19 17.89
N LEU A 279 0.89 5.60 18.26
CA LEU A 279 -0.25 5.42 17.34
C LEU A 279 -0.75 6.76 16.79
N ASP A 280 -0.95 7.78 17.66
CA ASP A 280 -1.33 9.14 17.23
C ASP A 280 -0.32 9.73 16.24
N ARG A 281 0.98 9.56 16.49
CA ARG A 281 2.04 10.05 15.61
C ARG A 281 2.01 9.37 14.25
N VAL A 282 1.83 8.05 14.20
CA VAL A 282 1.72 7.26 12.96
C VAL A 282 0.49 7.70 12.15
N LEU A 283 -0.66 7.83 12.80
CA LEU A 283 -1.90 8.24 12.14
C LEU A 283 -1.81 9.68 11.58
N ARG A 284 -1.17 10.61 12.30
CA ARG A 284 -0.91 11.98 11.77
C ARG A 284 0.11 12.00 10.63
N ALA A 285 1.13 11.14 10.69
CA ALA A 285 2.10 11.02 9.60
C ALA A 285 1.43 10.46 8.34
N ALA A 286 0.57 9.45 8.49
CA ALA A 286 -0.24 8.90 7.42
C ALA A 286 -1.21 9.95 6.84
N GLY A 287 -1.92 10.69 7.70
CA GLY A 287 -2.98 11.61 7.31
C GLY A 287 -2.62 12.70 6.33
N LYS A 288 -1.35 13.12 6.31
CA LYS A 288 -0.83 14.13 5.36
C LYS A 288 -0.30 13.56 4.05
N SER A 289 -0.24 12.25 3.93
CA SER A 289 0.58 11.58 2.94
C SER A 289 -0.07 10.36 2.32
N LEU A 290 -1.16 9.93 2.90
CA LEU A 290 -2.02 8.84 2.47
C LEU A 290 -3.36 9.42 2.05
N VAL A 291 -3.76 9.17 0.82
CA VAL A 291 -5.13 9.35 0.36
C VAL A 291 -5.79 7.99 0.37
N PHE A 292 -6.91 7.87 1.03
CA PHE A 292 -7.61 6.60 1.18
C PHE A 292 -9.10 6.75 0.85
N ASN A 293 -9.64 5.80 0.11
CA ASN A 293 -11.06 5.63 -0.13
C ASN A 293 -11.44 4.18 0.18
N GLY A 294 -12.25 3.97 1.21
CA GLY A 294 -12.77 2.66 1.63
C GLY A 294 -14.28 2.56 1.43
N ARG A 295 -14.85 3.30 0.46
CA ARG A 295 -16.27 3.27 0.12
C ARG A 295 -17.17 3.44 1.36
N GLY A 296 -16.96 4.56 2.07
CA GLY A 296 -17.67 4.89 3.31
C GLY A 296 -16.99 4.40 4.59
N ASN A 297 -16.10 3.42 4.52
CA ASN A 297 -15.31 2.97 5.66
C ASN A 297 -13.96 3.72 5.72
N SER A 298 -13.49 3.98 6.93
CA SER A 298 -12.19 4.62 7.16
C SER A 298 -11.04 3.61 7.08
N VAL A 299 -9.81 4.12 6.95
CA VAL A 299 -8.59 3.28 7.06
C VAL A 299 -8.50 2.55 8.40
N VAL A 300 -9.06 3.13 9.47
CA VAL A 300 -9.12 2.52 10.80
C VAL A 300 -10.10 1.33 10.81
N ASP A 301 -11.25 1.46 10.13
CA ASP A 301 -12.21 0.37 10.00
C ASP A 301 -11.61 -0.82 9.26
N PHE A 302 -10.91 -0.57 8.16
CA PHE A 302 -10.15 -1.62 7.45
C PHE A 302 -9.06 -2.22 8.34
N GLY A 303 -8.31 -1.40 9.08
CA GLY A 303 -7.33 -1.89 10.03
C GLY A 303 -7.93 -2.82 11.08
N LEU A 304 -9.09 -2.47 11.63
CA LEU A 304 -9.80 -3.31 12.61
C LEU A 304 -10.37 -4.59 11.99
N ALA A 305 -10.90 -4.52 10.76
CA ALA A 305 -11.42 -5.70 10.05
C ALA A 305 -10.31 -6.69 9.67
N LEU A 306 -9.11 -6.19 9.37
CA LEU A 306 -7.96 -7.01 8.93
C LEU A 306 -6.99 -7.35 10.08
N LYS A 307 -7.26 -6.96 11.33
CA LYS A 307 -6.35 -7.10 12.49
C LYS A 307 -5.96 -8.53 12.82
N ASP A 308 -6.82 -9.48 12.48
CA ASP A 308 -6.61 -10.91 12.77
C ASP A 308 -5.78 -11.61 11.68
N ILE A 309 -5.54 -10.95 10.55
CA ILE A 309 -4.63 -11.43 9.50
C ILE A 309 -3.20 -11.20 9.96
N ARG A 310 -2.52 -12.28 10.33
CA ARG A 310 -1.11 -12.21 10.72
C ARG A 310 -0.24 -11.83 9.51
N PRO A 311 0.85 -11.07 9.70
CA PRO A 311 1.76 -10.72 8.60
C PRO A 311 2.30 -11.96 7.85
N GLU A 312 2.50 -13.07 8.55
CA GLU A 312 2.95 -14.34 7.96
C GLU A 312 1.90 -14.96 7.02
N ALA A 313 0.61 -14.70 7.27
CA ALA A 313 -0.50 -15.14 6.43
C ALA A 313 -0.70 -14.27 5.19
N ILE A 314 0.07 -13.20 5.02
CA ILE A 314 0.10 -12.43 3.78
C ILE A 314 1.13 -13.07 2.86
N GLU A 315 0.66 -13.76 1.83
CA GLU A 315 1.50 -14.32 0.78
C GLU A 315 1.83 -13.26 -0.27
N THR A 316 3.11 -13.14 -0.60
CA THR A 316 3.58 -12.25 -1.67
C THR A 316 3.70 -13.04 -2.96
N ILE A 317 3.08 -12.52 -4.02
CA ILE A 317 2.93 -13.23 -5.30
C ILE A 317 3.77 -12.53 -6.38
N LYS A 318 4.49 -13.32 -7.16
CA LYS A 318 5.18 -12.91 -8.37
C LYS A 318 4.37 -13.35 -9.58
N LEU A 319 3.84 -12.41 -10.33
CA LEU A 319 3.23 -12.72 -11.62
C LEU A 319 4.30 -13.03 -12.67
N PRO A 320 4.10 -14.04 -13.52
CA PRO A 320 4.98 -14.30 -14.63
C PRO A 320 4.87 -13.17 -15.67
N GLY A 321 6.00 -12.72 -16.16
CA GLY A 321 6.03 -11.64 -17.13
C GLY A 321 7.43 -11.47 -17.72
N GLY A 322 7.52 -10.64 -18.72
CA GLY A 322 8.79 -10.36 -19.40
C GLY A 322 8.71 -9.15 -20.31
N PRO A 323 9.87 -8.70 -20.84
CA PRO A 323 9.96 -7.53 -21.67
C PRO A 323 9.39 -7.77 -23.07
N ILE A 324 8.76 -6.75 -23.64
CA ILE A 324 8.43 -6.68 -25.07
C ILE A 324 9.60 -6.01 -25.78
N GLY A 325 10.40 -6.78 -26.48
CA GLY A 325 11.63 -6.32 -27.10
C GLY A 325 12.81 -6.20 -26.13
N THR A 326 13.98 -5.88 -26.61
CA THR A 326 15.21 -5.80 -25.82
C THR A 326 16.05 -4.58 -26.20
N GLY A 327 16.87 -4.08 -25.29
CA GLY A 327 17.77 -2.95 -25.52
C GLY A 327 17.03 -1.70 -26.02
N SER A 328 17.44 -1.15 -27.17
CA SER A 328 16.80 0.03 -27.77
C SER A 328 15.38 -0.25 -28.31
N ASN A 329 15.01 -1.51 -28.49
CA ASN A 329 13.69 -1.94 -28.96
C ASN A 329 12.73 -2.29 -27.81
N TYR A 330 13.07 -2.01 -26.55
CA TYR A 330 12.21 -2.21 -25.41
C TYR A 330 10.96 -1.33 -25.53
N ARG A 331 9.77 -1.93 -25.45
CA ARG A 331 8.48 -1.25 -25.58
C ARG A 331 7.60 -1.37 -24.34
N GLY A 332 8.05 -2.06 -23.33
CA GLY A 332 7.32 -2.31 -22.08
C GLY A 332 7.38 -3.76 -21.66
N GLU A 333 6.54 -4.13 -20.71
CA GLU A 333 6.40 -5.48 -20.16
C GLU A 333 5.10 -6.11 -20.64
N GLN A 334 5.05 -7.46 -20.60
CA GLN A 334 3.84 -8.26 -20.80
C GLN A 334 3.72 -9.29 -19.71
N LEU A 335 2.49 -9.68 -19.36
CA LEU A 335 2.25 -10.87 -18.57
C LEU A 335 2.37 -12.11 -19.46
N LEU A 336 2.85 -13.20 -18.89
CA LEU A 336 3.00 -14.48 -19.54
C LEU A 336 2.09 -15.51 -18.87
N GLU A 337 1.77 -16.59 -19.59
CA GLU A 337 1.06 -17.70 -19.00
C GLU A 337 1.82 -18.31 -17.78
N PRO A 338 1.13 -18.73 -16.72
CA PRO A 338 -0.31 -18.75 -16.54
C PRO A 338 -0.85 -17.55 -15.70
N ALA A 339 -0.52 -16.31 -16.02
CA ALA A 339 -1.00 -15.13 -15.26
C ALA A 339 -2.53 -14.96 -15.33
N GLU A 340 -3.16 -15.29 -16.47
CA GLU A 340 -4.61 -15.21 -16.60
C GLU A 340 -5.32 -16.29 -15.76
N ASP A 341 -4.72 -17.47 -15.63
CA ASP A 341 -5.23 -18.51 -14.74
C ASP A 341 -5.17 -18.07 -13.28
N PHE A 342 -4.11 -17.36 -12.88
CA PHE A 342 -4.02 -16.73 -11.56
C PHE A 342 -5.16 -15.73 -11.33
N PHE A 343 -5.46 -14.85 -12.29
CA PHE A 343 -6.57 -13.92 -12.15
C PHE A 343 -7.93 -14.63 -12.13
N THR A 344 -8.07 -15.71 -12.89
CA THR A 344 -9.27 -16.54 -12.83
C THR A 344 -9.43 -17.20 -11.46
N ALA A 345 -8.39 -17.77 -10.90
CA ALA A 345 -8.40 -18.34 -9.56
C ALA A 345 -8.69 -17.29 -8.48
N LEU A 346 -8.19 -16.06 -8.65
CA LEU A 346 -8.49 -14.93 -7.77
C LEU A 346 -9.99 -14.59 -7.80
N ARG A 347 -10.56 -14.45 -9.00
CA ARG A 347 -11.99 -14.09 -9.17
C ARG A 347 -12.96 -15.16 -8.68
N THR A 348 -12.52 -16.42 -8.65
CA THR A 348 -13.31 -17.59 -8.24
C THR A 348 -13.01 -18.07 -6.83
N GLU A 349 -12.22 -17.34 -6.04
CA GLU A 349 -11.80 -17.71 -4.67
C GLU A 349 -11.05 -19.08 -4.61
N GLN A 350 -10.27 -19.39 -5.65
CA GLN A 350 -9.54 -20.65 -5.79
C GLN A 350 -8.01 -20.47 -5.75
N LEU A 351 -7.53 -19.34 -5.22
CA LEU A 351 -6.09 -19.05 -5.17
C LEU A 351 -5.29 -20.10 -4.39
N ASP A 352 -5.84 -20.65 -3.31
CA ASP A 352 -5.14 -21.69 -2.54
C ASP A 352 -4.84 -22.93 -3.40
N ALA A 353 -5.83 -23.42 -4.15
CA ALA A 353 -5.67 -24.56 -5.05
C ALA A 353 -4.69 -24.23 -6.18
N PHE A 354 -4.85 -23.08 -6.81
CA PHE A 354 -3.94 -22.62 -7.86
C PHE A 354 -2.49 -22.55 -7.38
N LEU A 355 -2.24 -21.99 -6.20
CA LEU A 355 -0.90 -21.81 -5.65
C LEU A 355 -0.27 -23.11 -5.11
N LEU A 356 -1.04 -24.19 -4.93
CA LEU A 356 -0.52 -25.54 -4.70
C LEU A 356 0.01 -26.15 -6.00
N GLU A 357 -0.66 -25.90 -7.11
CA GLU A 357 -0.24 -26.38 -8.45
C GLU A 357 0.89 -25.51 -9.03
N HIS A 358 0.91 -24.21 -8.67
CA HIS A 358 1.88 -23.22 -9.16
C HIS A 358 2.68 -22.58 -8.00
N PRO A 359 3.51 -23.34 -7.27
CA PRO A 359 4.25 -22.83 -6.10
C PRO A 359 5.31 -21.76 -6.44
N ASP A 360 5.69 -21.65 -7.69
CA ASP A 360 6.63 -20.65 -8.22
C ASP A 360 6.06 -19.21 -8.23
N PHE A 361 4.74 -19.06 -8.14
CA PHE A 361 4.09 -17.78 -7.91
C PHE A 361 4.37 -17.23 -6.51
N LYS A 362 4.55 -18.09 -5.52
CA LYS A 362 4.87 -17.64 -4.15
C LYS A 362 6.31 -17.13 -4.08
N GLN A 363 6.48 -15.89 -3.67
CA GLN A 363 7.80 -15.37 -3.41
C GLN A 363 8.35 -16.00 -2.12
N LYS A 364 9.52 -16.62 -2.22
CA LYS A 364 10.22 -17.17 -1.05
C LYS A 364 10.68 -15.98 -0.19
N THR A 365 9.91 -15.63 0.82
CA THR A 365 10.37 -14.79 1.92
C THR A 365 10.93 -15.69 3.00
N LYS A 366 12.23 -15.54 3.30
CA LYS A 366 12.77 -16.13 4.53
C LYS A 366 12.33 -15.31 5.73
#